data_ef830ae9058f50c19aff438293504cdb
#
_entry.id   ef830ae9058f50c19aff438293504cdb
#
_cell.length_a   1.000
_cell.length_b   1.000
_cell.length_c   1.000
_cell.angle_alpha   90.00
_cell.angle_beta   90.00
_cell.angle_gamma   90.00
#
_symmetry.space_group_name_H-M   'P 1'
#
loop_
_entity.id
_entity.type
_entity.pdbx_description
1 polymer ?
#
loop_
_entity_poly.entity_id
_entity_poly.type
_entity_poly.pdbx_seq_one_letter_code
_entity_poly.pdbx_strand_id
1 'polypeptide(L)'
;MNEFAASLNAAIESAGLSASELAVKAGMSESAVSLLRAGRREPSYRTLQRLTAVLPQLVPSPSERETPFDTIQDAIEDIRAGKMVVVLDDEDRENEGDLVMAAEKVTPEAINFMRKEAGGLICVPLLGARLDDLQIPQMVRDNTAVHETAFTVSVEARGVTTTGISAHDRAATIKKLLDPDAVPADFLRPGHTFPLRARAGGVLVRAGHTEASVDLARLSGLYPAGVICEVMAEDGTMERLDGLRDYADRHGLRLITVKDLIAYRMRTEKLVKRVAEFNLPTTAGDWKGIAYETTIDGNTHVALVMGDISSGKDVLVRVHSECLTGDALHSIRCDCAAQRDGAMEMIAKEGRGVFLYLRQEGRGIGLANKLRAYELQDHGADTVEANLALGLPVDKRDYGIGSQILADLGIKELRLITNNPRKIFGLEGYGIKIIGRVAMQTAPTVHNKRYMATKRAKLGHMLDETVAS
;
A
#
# COMPACT_ATOMS: atom_id res chain seq x y z
N MET A 1 -41.26 -5.95 -1.62
CA MET A 1 -40.51 -5.06 -0.70
C MET A 1 -39.35 -5.92 -0.24
N ASN A 2 -38.10 -5.46 -0.42
CA ASN A 2 -36.93 -6.22 0.01
C ASN A 2 -36.81 -6.21 1.55
N GLU A 3 -35.99 -7.08 2.11
CA GLU A 3 -35.84 -7.25 3.56
C GLU A 3 -35.37 -5.96 4.25
N PHE A 4 -34.44 -5.21 3.62
CA PHE A 4 -33.98 -3.93 4.12
C PHE A 4 -35.10 -2.89 4.20
N ALA A 5 -35.92 -2.76 3.16
CA ALA A 5 -37.04 -1.82 3.18
C ALA A 5 -38.07 -2.14 4.28
N ALA A 6 -38.27 -3.43 4.57
CA ALA A 6 -39.13 -3.85 5.67
C ALA A 6 -38.52 -3.44 7.02
N SER A 7 -37.23 -3.71 7.24
CA SER A 7 -36.50 -3.32 8.46
C SER A 7 -36.43 -1.81 8.64
N LEU A 8 -36.19 -1.06 7.56
CA LEU A 8 -36.17 0.41 7.59
C LEU A 8 -37.53 1.01 7.98
N ASN A 9 -38.61 0.49 7.39
CA ASN A 9 -39.97 0.98 7.73
C ASN A 9 -40.34 0.67 9.19
N ALA A 10 -39.99 -0.52 9.69
CA ALA A 10 -40.19 -0.89 11.09
C ALA A 10 -39.38 -0.01 12.05
N ALA A 11 -38.13 0.29 11.70
CA ALA A 11 -37.25 1.15 12.50
C ALA A 11 -37.74 2.61 12.54
N ILE A 12 -38.26 3.14 11.42
CA ILE A 12 -38.87 4.47 11.32
C ILE A 12 -40.12 4.56 12.22
N GLU A 13 -40.99 3.55 12.14
CA GLU A 13 -42.23 3.48 12.90
C GLU A 13 -41.92 3.36 14.41
N SER A 14 -40.96 2.51 14.79
CA SER A 14 -40.52 2.38 16.19
C SER A 14 -39.90 3.65 16.75
N ALA A 15 -39.23 4.44 15.93
CA ALA A 15 -38.64 5.72 16.33
C ALA A 15 -39.66 6.89 16.33
N GLY A 16 -40.86 6.69 15.83
CA GLY A 16 -41.89 7.71 15.71
C GLY A 16 -41.51 8.85 14.74
N LEU A 17 -40.66 8.57 13.73
CA LEU A 17 -40.20 9.56 12.79
C LEU A 17 -41.01 9.51 11.49
N SER A 18 -41.20 10.67 10.86
CA SER A 18 -41.63 10.76 9.46
C SER A 18 -40.47 10.56 8.50
N ALA A 19 -40.74 10.22 7.24
CA ALA A 19 -39.72 10.11 6.21
C ALA A 19 -38.91 11.41 6.00
N SER A 20 -39.60 12.56 6.09
CA SER A 20 -38.99 13.89 6.00
C SER A 20 -38.06 14.18 7.17
N GLU A 21 -38.46 13.85 8.40
CA GLU A 21 -37.61 14.02 9.59
C GLU A 21 -36.38 13.11 9.54
N LEU A 22 -36.55 11.86 9.09
CA LEU A 22 -35.43 10.96 8.88
C LEU A 22 -34.46 11.51 7.83
N ALA A 23 -34.97 12.01 6.70
CA ALA A 23 -34.14 12.59 5.64
C ALA A 23 -33.29 13.75 6.16
N VAL A 24 -33.88 14.67 6.92
CA VAL A 24 -33.16 15.79 7.53
C VAL A 24 -32.11 15.32 8.53
N LYS A 25 -32.46 14.42 9.45
CA LYS A 25 -31.54 13.93 10.49
C LYS A 25 -30.39 13.10 9.91
N ALA A 26 -30.68 12.32 8.87
CA ALA A 26 -29.64 11.50 8.17
C ALA A 26 -28.85 12.28 7.10
N GLY A 27 -29.16 13.56 6.85
CA GLY A 27 -28.54 14.38 5.84
C GLY A 27 -28.77 13.84 4.41
N MET A 28 -29.97 13.34 4.13
CA MET A 28 -30.39 12.73 2.87
C MET A 28 -31.52 13.52 2.21
N SER A 29 -31.75 13.29 0.89
CA SER A 29 -32.95 13.82 0.26
C SER A 29 -34.20 12.96 0.59
N GLU A 30 -35.37 13.56 0.66
CA GLU A 30 -36.64 12.83 0.88
C GLU A 30 -36.91 11.78 -0.20
N SER A 31 -36.50 12.07 -1.44
CA SER A 31 -36.63 11.13 -2.56
C SER A 31 -35.77 9.90 -2.35
N ALA A 32 -34.53 10.07 -1.84
CA ALA A 32 -33.65 8.94 -1.52
C ALA A 32 -34.24 8.03 -0.43
N VAL A 33 -34.79 8.62 0.66
CA VAL A 33 -35.46 7.87 1.72
C VAL A 33 -36.71 7.17 1.19
N SER A 34 -37.48 7.81 0.32
CA SER A 34 -38.68 7.22 -0.29
C SER A 34 -38.35 6.00 -1.17
N LEU A 35 -37.28 6.06 -1.96
CA LEU A 35 -36.82 4.94 -2.79
C LEU A 35 -36.34 3.74 -1.96
N LEU A 36 -35.64 4.00 -0.86
CA LEU A 36 -35.18 2.97 0.08
C LEU A 36 -36.37 2.30 0.78
N ARG A 37 -37.33 3.08 1.27
CA ARG A 37 -38.55 2.56 1.91
C ARG A 37 -39.44 1.75 0.97
N ALA A 38 -39.45 2.10 -0.30
CA ALA A 38 -40.18 1.36 -1.33
C ALA A 38 -39.46 0.09 -1.79
N GLY A 39 -38.22 -0.15 -1.35
CA GLY A 39 -37.37 -1.25 -1.82
C GLY A 39 -36.96 -1.13 -3.29
N ARG A 40 -37.02 0.07 -3.84
CA ARG A 40 -36.65 0.38 -5.24
C ARG A 40 -35.17 0.76 -5.39
N ARG A 41 -34.46 0.89 -4.26
CA ARG A 41 -33.04 1.15 -4.16
C ARG A 41 -32.49 0.43 -2.94
N GLU A 42 -31.31 -0.16 -3.05
CA GLU A 42 -30.54 -0.66 -1.91
C GLU A 42 -29.73 0.50 -1.29
N PRO A 43 -29.51 0.52 0.03
CA PRO A 43 -28.68 1.55 0.65
C PRO A 43 -27.23 1.34 0.32
N SER A 44 -26.50 2.42 0.02
CA SER A 44 -25.04 2.40 0.04
C SER A 44 -24.54 2.26 1.49
N TYR A 45 -23.28 1.84 1.67
CA TYR A 45 -22.62 1.75 2.98
C TYR A 45 -22.73 3.07 3.77
N ARG A 46 -22.47 4.20 3.13
CA ARG A 46 -22.64 5.54 3.75
C ARG A 46 -24.08 5.86 4.09
N THR A 47 -24.99 5.48 3.22
CA THR A 47 -26.44 5.65 3.48
C THR A 47 -26.83 4.86 4.71
N LEU A 48 -26.32 3.65 4.83
CA LEU A 48 -26.57 2.79 5.98
C LEU A 48 -26.01 3.39 7.28
N GLN A 49 -24.74 3.85 7.27
CA GLN A 49 -24.14 4.55 8.41
C GLN A 49 -24.95 5.76 8.86
N ARG A 50 -25.45 6.56 7.90
CA ARG A 50 -26.31 7.72 8.21
C ARG A 50 -27.64 7.31 8.82
N LEU A 51 -28.24 6.24 8.29
CA LEU A 51 -29.52 5.74 8.81
C LEU A 51 -29.35 5.11 10.19
N THR A 52 -28.32 4.30 10.43
CA THR A 52 -28.05 3.67 11.73
C THR A 52 -27.65 4.69 12.81
N ALA A 53 -27.01 5.80 12.43
CA ALA A 53 -26.74 6.91 13.35
C ALA A 53 -28.03 7.57 13.88
N VAL A 54 -29.09 7.56 13.09
CA VAL A 54 -30.40 8.14 13.45
C VAL A 54 -31.35 7.08 14.00
N LEU A 55 -31.24 5.85 13.50
CA LEU A 55 -32.07 4.70 13.83
C LEU A 55 -31.19 3.55 14.33
N PRO A 56 -30.70 3.58 15.60
CA PRO A 56 -29.81 2.52 16.12
C PRO A 56 -30.44 1.13 16.12
N GLN A 57 -31.76 1.05 16.09
CA GLN A 57 -32.52 -0.21 16.00
C GLN A 57 -32.61 -0.76 14.57
N LEU A 58 -32.14 -0.04 13.55
CA LEU A 58 -32.01 -0.56 12.20
C LEU A 58 -30.84 -1.54 12.21
N VAL A 59 -31.16 -2.80 12.53
CA VAL A 59 -30.16 -3.87 12.53
C VAL A 59 -29.76 -4.14 11.09
N PRO A 60 -28.48 -4.08 10.79
CA PRO A 60 -27.98 -4.47 9.48
C PRO A 60 -28.42 -5.90 9.13
N SER A 61 -28.78 -6.13 7.87
CA SER A 61 -29.06 -7.48 7.37
C SER A 61 -27.78 -8.34 7.43
N PRO A 62 -27.84 -9.69 7.61
CA PRO A 62 -26.67 -10.56 7.75
C PRO A 62 -25.71 -10.56 6.56
N SER A 63 -26.03 -9.83 5.47
CA SER A 63 -25.16 -9.63 4.31
C SER A 63 -24.21 -8.44 4.47
N GLU A 64 -24.22 -7.71 5.58
CA GLU A 64 -23.43 -6.48 5.74
C GLU A 64 -22.03 -6.79 6.21
N ARG A 65 -21.13 -6.44 5.33
CA ARG A 65 -19.68 -6.55 5.50
C ARG A 65 -19.24 -5.59 6.62
N GLU A 66 -18.42 -6.08 7.54
CA GLU A 66 -17.78 -5.24 8.59
C GLU A 66 -16.93 -4.11 7.98
N THR A 67 -16.52 -4.26 6.73
CA THR A 67 -15.77 -3.27 5.95
C THR A 67 -16.38 -3.11 4.55
N PRO A 68 -16.22 -1.96 3.88
CA PRO A 68 -16.69 -1.77 2.51
C PRO A 68 -15.91 -2.60 1.48
N PHE A 69 -14.83 -3.27 1.89
CA PHE A 69 -13.90 -3.98 1.02
C PHE A 69 -14.06 -5.49 1.09
N ASP A 70 -13.82 -6.14 -0.05
CA ASP A 70 -13.75 -7.58 -0.20
C ASP A 70 -12.34 -8.10 0.13
N THR A 71 -12.17 -9.42 0.30
CA THR A 71 -10.85 -9.99 0.61
C THR A 71 -9.97 -10.06 -0.65
N ILE A 72 -8.66 -9.92 -0.47
CA ILE A 72 -7.70 -10.10 -1.57
C ILE A 72 -7.74 -11.51 -2.14
N GLN A 73 -8.02 -12.52 -1.30
CA GLN A 73 -8.14 -13.91 -1.73
C GLN A 73 -9.30 -14.08 -2.72
N ASP A 74 -10.48 -13.52 -2.41
CA ASP A 74 -11.64 -13.57 -3.30
C ASP A 74 -11.37 -12.82 -4.63
N ALA A 75 -10.68 -11.68 -4.56
CA ALA A 75 -10.28 -10.93 -5.75
C ALA A 75 -9.31 -11.73 -6.65
N ILE A 76 -8.35 -12.44 -6.07
CA ILE A 76 -7.43 -13.33 -6.80
C ILE A 76 -8.21 -14.45 -7.51
N GLU A 77 -9.23 -15.02 -6.86
CA GLU A 77 -10.08 -16.06 -7.47
C GLU A 77 -10.91 -15.51 -8.62
N ASP A 78 -11.49 -14.33 -8.48
CA ASP A 78 -12.24 -13.67 -9.56
C ASP A 78 -11.32 -13.30 -10.74
N ILE A 79 -10.13 -12.76 -10.51
CA ILE A 79 -9.13 -12.49 -11.57
C ILE A 79 -8.72 -13.79 -12.29
N ARG A 80 -8.47 -14.88 -11.54
CA ARG A 80 -8.14 -16.21 -12.11
C ARG A 80 -9.27 -16.73 -13.01
N ALA A 81 -10.51 -16.49 -12.60
CA ALA A 81 -11.70 -16.86 -13.37
C ALA A 81 -11.95 -15.96 -14.60
N GLY A 82 -11.13 -14.91 -14.80
CA GLY A 82 -11.28 -13.95 -15.90
C GLY A 82 -12.29 -12.84 -15.66
N LYS A 83 -12.73 -12.67 -14.41
CA LYS A 83 -13.59 -11.54 -14.02
C LYS A 83 -12.76 -10.28 -13.75
N MET A 84 -13.45 -9.16 -13.65
CA MET A 84 -12.90 -7.89 -13.21
C MET A 84 -13.08 -7.70 -11.72
N VAL A 85 -12.22 -6.88 -11.12
CA VAL A 85 -12.37 -6.35 -9.77
C VAL A 85 -12.20 -4.83 -9.81
N VAL A 86 -12.72 -4.13 -8.81
CA VAL A 86 -12.46 -2.71 -8.59
C VAL A 86 -11.31 -2.60 -7.58
N VAL A 87 -10.29 -1.84 -7.91
CA VAL A 87 -9.14 -1.59 -7.02
C VAL A 87 -9.10 -0.10 -6.70
N LEU A 88 -9.19 0.25 -5.43
CA LEU A 88 -9.08 1.63 -4.93
C LEU A 88 -7.67 1.86 -4.40
N ASP A 89 -7.04 2.97 -4.76
CA ASP A 89 -5.78 3.39 -4.18
C ASP A 89 -5.96 4.27 -2.92
N ASP A 90 -4.84 4.79 -2.38
CA ASP A 90 -4.84 5.55 -1.14
C ASP A 90 -5.44 6.95 -1.33
N GLU A 91 -6.13 7.46 -0.29
CA GLU A 91 -6.70 8.82 -0.27
C GLU A 91 -5.62 9.91 -0.44
N ASP A 92 -4.40 9.65 0.03
CA ASP A 92 -3.25 10.55 -0.08
C ASP A 92 -2.55 10.45 -1.46
N ARG A 93 -3.03 9.58 -2.39
CA ARG A 93 -2.47 9.39 -3.73
C ARG A 93 -3.40 9.96 -4.81
N GLU A 94 -4.13 9.15 -5.55
CA GLU A 94 -5.13 9.57 -6.56
C GLU A 94 -6.53 9.52 -5.97
N ASN A 95 -6.74 8.64 -4.99
CA ASN A 95 -8.04 8.32 -4.39
C ASN A 95 -9.07 7.94 -5.46
N GLU A 96 -8.65 7.09 -6.40
CA GLU A 96 -9.44 6.66 -7.56
C GLU A 96 -9.61 5.15 -7.56
N GLY A 97 -10.64 4.68 -8.23
CA GLY A 97 -10.90 3.27 -8.43
C GLY A 97 -10.77 2.88 -9.88
N ASP A 98 -9.99 1.82 -10.16
CA ASP A 98 -9.87 1.24 -11.48
C ASP A 98 -10.60 -0.10 -11.56
N LEU A 99 -11.27 -0.35 -12.70
CA LEU A 99 -11.54 -1.72 -13.14
C LEU A 99 -10.22 -2.39 -13.50
N VAL A 100 -10.00 -3.57 -12.95
CA VAL A 100 -8.78 -4.35 -13.16
C VAL A 100 -9.14 -5.77 -13.58
N MET A 101 -8.47 -6.29 -14.62
CA MET A 101 -8.51 -7.71 -14.98
C MET A 101 -7.14 -8.19 -15.45
N ALA A 102 -6.91 -9.51 -15.45
CA ALA A 102 -5.72 -10.07 -16.06
C ALA A 102 -5.76 -9.94 -17.59
N ALA A 103 -4.68 -9.42 -18.19
CA ALA A 103 -4.60 -9.22 -19.64
C ALA A 103 -4.71 -10.53 -20.44
N GLU A 104 -4.26 -11.66 -19.86
CA GLU A 104 -4.41 -13.00 -20.45
C GLU A 104 -5.87 -13.39 -20.69
N LYS A 105 -6.77 -12.90 -19.87
CA LYS A 105 -8.22 -13.18 -19.93
C LYS A 105 -9.03 -12.14 -20.71
N VAL A 106 -8.37 -11.16 -21.32
CA VAL A 106 -9.05 -10.07 -22.02
C VAL A 106 -9.91 -10.59 -23.20
N THR A 107 -11.11 -10.02 -23.32
CA THR A 107 -12.03 -10.26 -24.45
C THR A 107 -12.53 -8.92 -25.00
N PRO A 108 -13.05 -8.88 -26.24
CA PRO A 108 -13.70 -7.68 -26.79
C PRO A 108 -14.85 -7.17 -25.91
N GLU A 109 -15.61 -8.08 -25.30
CA GLU A 109 -16.72 -7.76 -24.38
C GLU A 109 -16.22 -7.05 -23.14
N ALA A 110 -15.08 -7.52 -22.58
CA ALA A 110 -14.44 -6.90 -21.43
C ALA A 110 -13.96 -5.47 -21.72
N ILE A 111 -13.30 -5.25 -22.86
CA ILE A 111 -12.90 -3.92 -23.33
C ILE A 111 -14.12 -3.02 -23.56
N ASN A 112 -15.19 -3.56 -24.13
CA ASN A 112 -16.42 -2.78 -24.35
C ASN A 112 -17.13 -2.45 -23.02
N PHE A 113 -17.08 -3.33 -22.03
CA PHE A 113 -17.59 -3.08 -20.69
C PHE A 113 -16.82 -1.93 -20.04
N MET A 114 -15.47 -1.99 -19.98
CA MET A 114 -14.63 -0.92 -19.44
C MET A 114 -14.95 0.44 -20.09
N ARG A 115 -15.05 0.46 -21.43
CA ARG A 115 -15.39 1.69 -22.19
C ARG A 115 -16.76 2.27 -21.83
N LYS A 116 -17.77 1.41 -21.60
CA LYS A 116 -19.14 1.85 -21.34
C LYS A 116 -19.41 2.18 -19.90
N GLU A 117 -18.94 1.34 -19.01
CA GLU A 117 -19.31 1.35 -17.60
C GLU A 117 -18.28 2.06 -16.72
N ALA A 118 -16.99 2.08 -17.11
CA ALA A 118 -15.95 2.80 -16.38
C ALA A 118 -15.64 4.18 -16.98
N GLY A 119 -15.45 4.29 -18.29
CA GLY A 119 -15.30 5.57 -19.00
C GLY A 119 -13.88 6.16 -19.02
N GLY A 120 -12.94 5.61 -18.26
CA GLY A 120 -11.54 6.04 -18.20
C GLY A 120 -10.68 5.60 -19.39
N LEU A 121 -9.37 5.78 -19.29
CA LEU A 121 -8.41 5.37 -20.30
C LEU A 121 -8.03 3.90 -20.12
N ILE A 122 -8.34 3.06 -21.09
CA ILE A 122 -7.95 1.64 -21.03
C ILE A 122 -6.45 1.52 -21.26
N CYS A 123 -5.72 1.10 -20.21
CA CYS A 123 -4.28 0.91 -20.21
C CYS A 123 -3.90 -0.56 -19.97
N VAL A 124 -2.66 -0.92 -20.35
CA VAL A 124 -2.17 -2.29 -20.25
C VAL A 124 -0.84 -2.34 -19.47
N PRO A 125 -0.89 -2.46 -18.13
CA PRO A 125 0.29 -2.68 -17.33
C PRO A 125 1.03 -3.97 -17.70
N LEU A 126 2.35 -3.87 -17.90
CA LEU A 126 3.26 -4.96 -18.27
C LEU A 126 4.56 -4.85 -17.48
N LEU A 127 5.23 -5.98 -17.30
CA LEU A 127 6.61 -5.98 -16.78
C LEU A 127 7.55 -5.27 -17.73
N GLY A 128 8.52 -4.52 -17.18
CA GLY A 128 9.51 -3.77 -17.96
C GLY A 128 10.28 -4.63 -18.94
N ALA A 129 10.68 -5.84 -18.55
CA ALA A 129 11.40 -6.77 -19.42
C ALA A 129 10.62 -7.08 -20.71
N ARG A 130 9.30 -7.32 -20.61
CA ARG A 130 8.48 -7.58 -21.80
C ARG A 130 8.41 -6.39 -22.73
N LEU A 131 8.30 -5.18 -22.20
CA LEU A 131 8.32 -3.96 -23.01
C LEU A 131 9.68 -3.74 -23.70
N ASP A 132 10.77 -4.11 -23.03
CA ASP A 132 12.12 -4.05 -23.58
C ASP A 132 12.30 -5.06 -24.71
N ASP A 133 11.86 -6.31 -24.55
CA ASP A 133 11.86 -7.35 -25.58
C ASP A 133 11.10 -6.89 -26.83
N LEU A 134 9.97 -6.24 -26.65
CA LEU A 134 9.15 -5.71 -27.74
C LEU A 134 9.63 -4.33 -28.25
N GLN A 135 10.69 -3.77 -27.68
CA GLN A 135 11.22 -2.45 -28.00
C GLN A 135 10.14 -1.36 -27.94
N ILE A 136 9.28 -1.40 -26.90
CA ILE A 136 8.26 -0.40 -26.65
C ILE A 136 8.82 0.59 -25.60
N PRO A 137 9.37 1.75 -26.01
CA PRO A 137 10.00 2.70 -25.11
C PRO A 137 8.98 3.52 -24.32
N GLN A 138 9.44 4.19 -23.28
CA GLN A 138 8.64 5.20 -22.61
C GLN A 138 8.25 6.32 -23.55
N MET A 139 7.07 6.90 -23.33
CA MET A 139 6.50 7.96 -24.16
C MET A 139 7.34 9.24 -24.10
N VAL A 140 7.93 9.52 -22.91
CA VAL A 140 8.78 10.69 -22.67
C VAL A 140 10.08 10.27 -21.97
N ARG A 141 11.16 11.02 -22.18
CA ARG A 141 12.45 10.79 -21.50
C ARG A 141 12.36 11.22 -20.03
N ASP A 142 11.82 12.43 -19.82
CA ASP A 142 11.66 13.02 -18.49
C ASP A 142 10.18 13.01 -18.13
N ASN A 143 9.81 12.12 -17.21
CA ASN A 143 8.44 12.03 -16.72
C ASN A 143 8.21 13.08 -15.63
N THR A 144 7.36 14.06 -15.93
CA THR A 144 6.99 15.14 -15.01
C THR A 144 5.61 14.95 -14.38
N ALA A 145 4.97 13.78 -14.59
CA ALA A 145 3.67 13.48 -13.97
C ALA A 145 3.80 13.34 -12.46
N VAL A 146 2.85 13.86 -11.70
CA VAL A 146 2.87 13.89 -10.22
C VAL A 146 3.07 12.49 -9.63
N HIS A 147 2.42 11.49 -10.19
CA HIS A 147 2.48 10.09 -9.72
C HIS A 147 3.43 9.22 -10.55
N GLU A 148 4.22 9.81 -11.44
CA GLU A 148 5.24 9.16 -12.27
C GLU A 148 4.71 7.92 -13.04
N THR A 149 3.44 7.92 -13.45
CA THR A 149 2.86 6.81 -14.24
C THR A 149 3.65 6.65 -15.54
N ALA A 150 4.23 5.46 -15.71
CA ALA A 150 5.23 5.20 -16.75
C ALA A 150 4.55 4.78 -18.07
N PHE A 151 3.89 5.73 -18.72
CA PHE A 151 3.34 5.55 -20.06
C PHE A 151 4.44 5.22 -21.06
N THR A 152 4.17 4.22 -21.90
CA THR A 152 5.00 3.93 -23.06
C THR A 152 4.35 4.49 -24.32
N VAL A 153 5.06 4.48 -25.46
CA VAL A 153 4.42 4.79 -26.74
C VAL A 153 3.24 3.83 -26.94
N SER A 154 2.12 4.36 -27.45
CA SER A 154 0.94 3.56 -27.76
C SER A 154 1.23 2.64 -28.95
N VAL A 155 0.59 1.47 -28.97
CA VAL A 155 0.85 0.44 -29.98
C VAL A 155 -0.42 -0.14 -30.57
N GLU A 156 -0.24 -0.86 -31.66
CA GLU A 156 -1.27 -1.61 -32.36
C GLU A 156 -0.70 -2.86 -33.00
N ALA A 157 -1.38 -4.01 -32.87
CA ALA A 157 -0.90 -5.24 -33.47
C ALA A 157 -1.07 -5.20 -34.99
N ARG A 158 0.04 -5.42 -35.69
CA ARG A 158 0.05 -5.43 -37.18
C ARG A 158 -0.68 -6.67 -37.73
N GLY A 159 -1.50 -6.48 -38.74
CA GLY A 159 -2.10 -7.58 -39.52
C GLY A 159 -3.30 -8.28 -38.87
N VAL A 160 -3.62 -7.96 -37.60
CA VAL A 160 -4.78 -8.52 -36.89
C VAL A 160 -5.77 -7.46 -36.44
N THR A 161 -5.48 -6.20 -36.67
CA THR A 161 -6.32 -5.05 -36.34
C THR A 161 -6.79 -4.35 -37.61
N THR A 162 -7.91 -3.62 -37.51
CA THR A 162 -8.42 -2.74 -38.56
C THR A 162 -7.92 -1.31 -38.36
N THR A 163 -8.71 -0.45 -37.69
CA THR A 163 -8.34 0.91 -37.34
C THR A 163 -7.79 1.05 -35.93
N GLY A 164 -7.77 -0.02 -35.14
CA GLY A 164 -7.15 -0.13 -33.84
C GLY A 164 -8.00 0.26 -32.62
N ILE A 165 -8.97 1.15 -32.79
CA ILE A 165 -9.75 1.70 -31.65
C ILE A 165 -10.90 0.78 -31.21
N SER A 166 -11.35 -0.15 -32.04
CA SER A 166 -12.47 -1.04 -31.71
C SER A 166 -12.12 -1.93 -30.49
N ALA A 167 -13.13 -2.39 -29.76
CA ALA A 167 -12.92 -3.32 -28.64
C ALA A 167 -12.23 -4.62 -29.11
N HIS A 168 -12.53 -5.08 -30.32
CA HIS A 168 -11.90 -6.24 -30.94
C HIS A 168 -10.40 -5.97 -31.22
N ASP A 169 -10.08 -4.84 -31.84
CA ASP A 169 -8.70 -4.48 -32.17
C ASP A 169 -7.84 -4.32 -30.94
N ARG A 170 -8.37 -3.63 -29.92
CA ARG A 170 -7.64 -3.45 -28.64
C ARG A 170 -7.43 -4.79 -27.92
N ALA A 171 -8.45 -5.66 -27.86
CA ALA A 171 -8.30 -7.00 -27.29
C ALA A 171 -7.29 -7.86 -28.06
N ALA A 172 -7.28 -7.78 -29.40
CA ALA A 172 -6.28 -8.46 -30.23
C ALA A 172 -4.87 -7.93 -30.00
N THR A 173 -4.70 -6.61 -29.88
CA THR A 173 -3.41 -5.98 -29.56
C THR A 173 -2.91 -6.40 -28.20
N ILE A 174 -3.77 -6.43 -27.16
CA ILE A 174 -3.42 -6.86 -25.80
C ILE A 174 -2.96 -8.33 -25.83
N LYS A 175 -3.69 -9.22 -26.49
CA LYS A 175 -3.26 -10.62 -26.63
C LYS A 175 -1.92 -10.76 -27.35
N LYS A 176 -1.67 -9.95 -28.38
CA LYS A 176 -0.38 -9.96 -29.10
C LYS A 176 0.77 -9.45 -28.23
N LEU A 177 0.55 -8.52 -27.28
CA LEU A 177 1.56 -8.07 -26.32
C LEU A 177 2.03 -9.21 -25.41
N LEU A 178 1.17 -10.19 -25.13
CA LEU A 178 1.46 -11.34 -24.27
C LEU A 178 2.01 -12.55 -25.02
N ASP A 179 1.87 -12.58 -26.35
CA ASP A 179 2.33 -13.69 -27.20
C ASP A 179 3.86 -13.86 -27.09
N PRO A 180 4.40 -14.98 -26.56
CA PRO A 180 5.82 -15.16 -26.38
C PRO A 180 6.62 -15.07 -27.68
N ASP A 181 6.01 -15.39 -28.81
CA ASP A 181 6.63 -15.38 -30.14
C ASP A 181 6.53 -13.99 -30.83
N ALA A 182 5.87 -13.01 -30.21
CA ALA A 182 5.75 -11.68 -30.78
C ALA A 182 7.09 -10.93 -30.75
N VAL A 183 7.39 -10.30 -31.88
CA VAL A 183 8.60 -9.50 -32.11
C VAL A 183 8.26 -8.01 -32.29
N PRO A 184 9.22 -7.09 -32.15
CA PRO A 184 8.99 -5.64 -32.32
C PRO A 184 8.28 -5.23 -33.61
N ALA A 185 8.52 -5.96 -34.69
CA ALA A 185 7.91 -5.71 -36.00
C ALA A 185 6.40 -6.02 -36.07
N ASP A 186 5.88 -6.77 -35.11
CA ASP A 186 4.46 -7.10 -35.01
C ASP A 186 3.61 -5.93 -34.52
N PHE A 187 4.23 -4.81 -34.12
CA PHE A 187 3.54 -3.66 -33.56
C PHE A 187 3.77 -2.40 -34.38
N LEU A 188 2.66 -1.72 -34.72
CA LEU A 188 2.65 -0.36 -35.21
C LEU A 188 2.76 0.62 -34.05
N ARG A 189 3.41 1.75 -34.27
CA ARG A 189 3.61 2.85 -33.30
C ARG A 189 3.42 4.17 -34.04
N PRO A 190 2.55 5.08 -33.56
CA PRO A 190 1.62 4.94 -32.45
C PRO A 190 0.45 4.01 -32.79
N GLY A 191 -0.36 3.68 -31.78
CA GLY A 191 -1.60 2.91 -31.88
C GLY A 191 -2.64 3.38 -30.85
N HIS A 192 -3.65 2.55 -30.58
CA HIS A 192 -4.77 2.85 -29.69
C HIS A 192 -4.77 2.04 -28.38
N THR A 193 -3.73 1.26 -28.15
CA THR A 193 -3.49 0.53 -26.88
C THR A 193 -2.31 1.20 -26.16
N PHE A 194 -2.47 1.47 -24.86
CA PHE A 194 -1.53 2.23 -24.05
C PHE A 194 -0.83 1.31 -23.01
N PRO A 195 0.32 0.72 -23.35
CA PRO A 195 1.06 -0.07 -22.39
C PRO A 195 1.64 0.83 -21.29
N LEU A 196 1.65 0.31 -20.04
CA LEU A 196 2.28 0.95 -18.90
C LEU A 196 3.41 0.06 -18.37
N ARG A 197 4.55 0.66 -18.04
CA ARG A 197 5.69 -0.05 -17.45
C ARG A 197 5.50 -0.15 -15.94
N ALA A 198 5.16 -1.34 -15.43
CA ALA A 198 5.12 -1.61 -14.01
C ALA A 198 6.53 -1.60 -13.40
N ARG A 199 6.65 -1.10 -12.16
CA ARG A 199 7.89 -1.16 -11.37
C ARG A 199 8.17 -2.61 -10.95
N ALA A 200 9.41 -3.04 -11.05
CA ALA A 200 9.85 -4.30 -10.45
C ALA A 200 9.58 -4.27 -8.94
N GLY A 201 9.06 -5.38 -8.38
CA GLY A 201 8.59 -5.44 -6.99
C GLY A 201 7.10 -5.11 -6.81
N GLY A 202 6.42 -4.59 -7.84
CA GLY A 202 4.98 -4.37 -7.85
C GLY A 202 4.52 -3.34 -6.82
N VAL A 203 3.34 -3.57 -6.18
CA VAL A 203 2.76 -2.64 -5.19
C VAL A 203 3.64 -2.40 -3.98
N LEU A 204 4.62 -3.26 -3.71
CA LEU A 204 5.58 -3.09 -2.62
C LEU A 204 6.60 -1.97 -2.91
N VAL A 205 6.76 -1.58 -4.17
CA VAL A 205 7.66 -0.49 -4.61
C VAL A 205 6.86 0.75 -4.96
N ARG A 206 5.74 0.61 -5.69
CA ARG A 206 4.85 1.70 -6.07
C ARG A 206 3.39 1.28 -5.87
N ALA A 207 2.73 1.92 -4.92
CA ALA A 207 1.35 1.60 -4.52
C ALA A 207 0.31 2.19 -5.49
N GLY A 208 0.34 1.79 -6.77
CA GLY A 208 -0.56 2.25 -7.82
C GLY A 208 -1.26 1.12 -8.56
N HIS A 209 -2.32 1.45 -9.30
CA HIS A 209 -3.14 0.51 -10.09
C HIS A 209 -2.32 -0.26 -11.12
N THR A 210 -1.31 0.38 -11.73
CA THR A 210 -0.36 -0.25 -12.65
C THR A 210 0.27 -1.49 -12.05
N GLU A 211 0.86 -1.34 -10.85
CA GLU A 211 1.51 -2.44 -10.13
C GLU A 211 0.50 -3.42 -9.57
N ALA A 212 -0.63 -2.93 -9.06
CA ALA A 212 -1.68 -3.77 -8.48
C ALA A 212 -2.24 -4.77 -9.50
N SER A 213 -2.48 -4.33 -10.73
CA SER A 213 -3.02 -5.20 -11.79
C SER A 213 -2.05 -6.32 -12.20
N VAL A 214 -0.75 -6.00 -12.29
CA VAL A 214 0.31 -6.99 -12.58
C VAL A 214 0.45 -7.99 -11.43
N ASP A 215 0.42 -7.51 -10.18
CA ASP A 215 0.49 -8.36 -8.99
C ASP A 215 -0.71 -9.28 -8.87
N LEU A 216 -1.93 -8.78 -9.07
CA LEU A 216 -3.15 -9.59 -9.04
C LEU A 216 -3.12 -10.68 -10.11
N ALA A 217 -2.69 -10.37 -11.35
CA ALA A 217 -2.52 -11.36 -12.40
C ALA A 217 -1.50 -12.44 -12.00
N ARG A 218 -0.33 -12.04 -11.49
CA ARG A 218 0.72 -12.95 -11.02
C ARG A 218 0.25 -13.84 -9.85
N LEU A 219 -0.40 -13.26 -8.85
CA LEU A 219 -0.93 -13.99 -7.69
C LEU A 219 -2.05 -14.96 -8.09
N SER A 220 -2.75 -14.67 -9.18
CA SER A 220 -3.76 -15.56 -9.77
C SER A 220 -3.16 -16.69 -10.60
N GLY A 221 -1.83 -16.77 -10.75
CA GLY A 221 -1.13 -17.76 -11.56
C GLY A 221 -1.25 -17.54 -13.08
N LEU A 222 -1.56 -16.29 -13.49
CA LEU A 222 -1.68 -15.86 -14.88
C LEU A 222 -0.44 -15.07 -15.31
N TYR A 223 -0.34 -14.77 -16.61
CA TYR A 223 0.74 -13.92 -17.12
C TYR A 223 0.73 -12.57 -16.38
N PRO A 224 1.89 -12.07 -15.89
CA PRO A 224 1.95 -10.87 -15.06
C PRO A 224 1.74 -9.59 -15.88
N ALA A 225 0.51 -9.41 -16.33
CA ALA A 225 0.03 -8.25 -17.08
C ALA A 225 -1.45 -8.00 -16.76
N GLY A 226 -1.82 -6.73 -16.66
CA GLY A 226 -3.18 -6.29 -16.38
C GLY A 226 -3.80 -5.52 -17.54
N VAL A 227 -5.11 -5.35 -17.46
CA VAL A 227 -5.87 -4.31 -18.18
C VAL A 227 -6.56 -3.50 -17.12
N ILE A 228 -6.40 -2.19 -17.14
CA ILE A 228 -6.97 -1.26 -16.18
C ILE A 228 -7.76 -0.15 -16.87
N CYS A 229 -8.76 0.39 -16.19
CA CYS A 229 -9.55 1.51 -16.65
C CYS A 229 -10.17 2.22 -15.46
N GLU A 230 -9.93 3.52 -15.32
CA GLU A 230 -10.44 4.34 -14.23
C GLU A 230 -11.98 4.39 -14.29
N VAL A 231 -12.64 4.35 -13.12
CA VAL A 231 -14.09 4.47 -12.99
C VAL A 231 -14.48 5.93 -12.82
N MET A 232 -15.23 6.46 -13.76
CA MET A 232 -15.74 7.82 -13.77
C MET A 232 -17.18 7.85 -13.27
N ALA A 233 -17.56 8.90 -12.56
CA ALA A 233 -18.93 9.21 -12.19
C ALA A 233 -19.74 9.70 -13.40
N GLU A 234 -21.08 9.71 -13.28
CA GLU A 234 -21.98 10.13 -14.36
C GLU A 234 -21.76 11.60 -14.82
N ASP A 235 -21.26 12.46 -13.92
CA ASP A 235 -20.95 13.86 -14.21
C ASP A 235 -19.58 14.07 -14.87
N GLY A 236 -18.82 13.00 -15.08
CA GLY A 236 -17.49 13.02 -15.67
C GLY A 236 -16.36 13.28 -14.70
N THR A 237 -16.64 13.39 -13.40
CA THR A 237 -15.60 13.39 -12.35
C THR A 237 -15.16 11.96 -12.03
N MET A 238 -14.07 11.82 -11.24
CA MET A 238 -13.61 10.49 -10.83
C MET A 238 -14.49 9.96 -9.70
N GLU A 239 -14.90 8.69 -9.82
CA GLU A 239 -15.69 8.04 -8.78
C GLU A 239 -14.84 7.81 -7.51
N ARG A 240 -15.47 7.91 -6.32
CA ARG A 240 -14.84 7.77 -5.02
C ARG A 240 -15.44 6.59 -4.25
N LEU A 241 -14.86 6.26 -3.09
CA LEU A 241 -15.19 5.04 -2.33
C LEU A 241 -16.69 4.70 -2.27
N ASP A 242 -17.53 5.69 -1.94
CA ASP A 242 -18.97 5.45 -1.78
C ASP A 242 -19.63 5.03 -3.10
N GLY A 243 -19.35 5.74 -4.18
CA GLY A 243 -19.87 5.41 -5.50
C GLY A 243 -19.20 4.16 -6.09
N LEU A 244 -17.90 3.92 -5.81
CA LEU A 244 -17.20 2.70 -6.20
C LEU A 244 -17.81 1.45 -5.54
N ARG A 245 -18.26 1.56 -4.28
CA ARG A 245 -18.96 0.43 -3.63
C ARG A 245 -20.30 0.16 -4.31
N ASP A 246 -21.09 1.21 -4.56
CA ASP A 246 -22.37 1.10 -5.27
C ASP A 246 -22.18 0.57 -6.71
N TYR A 247 -21.10 1.00 -7.38
CA TYR A 247 -20.72 0.53 -8.70
C TYR A 247 -20.38 -0.97 -8.67
N ALA A 248 -19.53 -1.38 -7.75
CA ALA A 248 -19.12 -2.78 -7.61
C ALA A 248 -20.31 -3.69 -7.29
N ASP A 249 -21.19 -3.28 -6.38
CA ASP A 249 -22.40 -4.05 -6.04
C ASP A 249 -23.37 -4.15 -7.24
N ARG A 250 -23.55 -3.09 -8.00
CA ARG A 250 -24.42 -3.05 -9.21
C ARG A 250 -23.94 -4.01 -10.29
N HIS A 251 -22.62 -4.16 -10.44
CA HIS A 251 -22.03 -5.01 -11.47
C HIS A 251 -21.58 -6.38 -10.95
N GLY A 252 -21.79 -6.68 -9.66
CA GLY A 252 -21.38 -7.96 -9.03
C GLY A 252 -19.85 -8.12 -8.97
N LEU A 253 -19.11 -7.02 -8.80
CA LEU A 253 -17.66 -6.97 -8.74
C LEU A 253 -17.16 -6.92 -7.30
N ARG A 254 -15.94 -7.40 -7.07
CA ARG A 254 -15.22 -7.19 -5.81
C ARG A 254 -14.61 -5.80 -5.77
N LEU A 255 -14.61 -5.17 -4.59
CA LEU A 255 -13.90 -3.91 -4.31
C LEU A 255 -12.81 -4.17 -3.28
N ILE A 256 -11.56 -3.95 -3.66
CA ILE A 256 -10.38 -4.11 -2.81
C ILE A 256 -9.55 -2.83 -2.80
N THR A 257 -8.55 -2.75 -1.90
CA THR A 257 -7.61 -1.64 -1.86
C THR A 257 -6.18 -2.09 -2.23
N VAL A 258 -5.39 -1.16 -2.78
CA VAL A 258 -3.95 -1.37 -2.96
C VAL A 258 -3.26 -1.60 -1.61
N LYS A 259 -3.71 -0.94 -0.55
CA LYS A 259 -3.22 -1.11 0.82
C LYS A 259 -3.39 -2.55 1.33
N ASP A 260 -4.57 -3.15 1.12
CA ASP A 260 -4.82 -4.54 1.53
C ASP A 260 -4.02 -5.53 0.68
N LEU A 261 -3.81 -5.23 -0.61
CA LEU A 261 -2.95 -6.04 -1.48
C LEU A 261 -1.48 -6.00 -1.02
N ILE A 262 -0.96 -4.85 -0.61
CA ILE A 262 0.37 -4.72 0.01
C ILE A 262 0.43 -5.59 1.26
N ALA A 263 -0.53 -5.46 2.18
CA ALA A 263 -0.56 -6.24 3.42
C ALA A 263 -0.65 -7.74 3.15
N TYR A 264 -1.43 -8.15 2.15
CA TYR A 264 -1.53 -9.55 1.72
C TYR A 264 -0.18 -10.08 1.21
N ARG A 265 0.49 -9.37 0.29
CA ARG A 265 1.80 -9.77 -0.25
C ARG A 265 2.87 -9.84 0.83
N MET A 266 2.93 -8.84 1.71
CA MET A 266 3.88 -8.81 2.83
C MET A 266 3.72 -10.01 3.76
N ARG A 267 2.50 -10.50 3.95
CA ARG A 267 2.19 -11.65 4.82
C ARG A 267 2.42 -13.01 4.14
N THR A 268 2.15 -13.10 2.85
CA THR A 268 2.10 -14.39 2.12
C THR A 268 3.36 -14.69 1.32
N GLU A 269 4.14 -13.68 0.92
CA GLU A 269 5.36 -13.86 0.13
C GLU A 269 6.61 -13.85 1.02
N LYS A 270 7.59 -14.69 0.71
CA LYS A 270 8.92 -14.63 1.32
C LYS A 270 9.77 -13.61 0.57
N LEU A 271 9.89 -12.41 1.15
CA LEU A 271 10.53 -11.26 0.53
C LEU A 271 11.99 -11.08 0.94
N VAL A 272 12.51 -11.92 1.84
CA VAL A 272 13.87 -11.84 2.36
C VAL A 272 14.60 -13.17 2.16
N LYS A 273 15.89 -13.09 1.83
CA LYS A 273 16.78 -14.23 1.64
C LYS A 273 18.07 -14.00 2.42
N ARG A 274 18.50 -15.00 3.22
CA ARG A 274 19.84 -14.97 3.82
C ARG A 274 20.89 -15.10 2.71
N VAL A 275 21.88 -14.21 2.72
CA VAL A 275 22.95 -14.19 1.74
C VAL A 275 24.34 -14.41 2.36
N ALA A 276 24.52 -14.10 3.65
CA ALA A 276 25.77 -14.35 4.37
C ALA A 276 25.55 -14.48 5.87
N GLU A 277 26.43 -15.25 6.53
CA GLU A 277 26.59 -15.29 7.98
C GLU A 277 28.06 -15.03 8.33
N PHE A 278 28.32 -14.21 9.35
CA PHE A 278 29.66 -13.77 9.71
C PHE A 278 29.76 -13.39 11.18
N ASN A 279 30.97 -13.32 11.69
CA ASN A 279 31.23 -12.79 13.04
C ASN A 279 31.60 -11.30 12.92
N LEU A 280 31.00 -10.49 13.78
CA LEU A 280 31.25 -9.05 13.84
C LEU A 280 31.63 -8.63 15.24
N PRO A 281 32.94 -8.51 15.56
CA PRO A 281 33.40 -7.89 16.79
C PRO A 281 33.11 -6.38 16.75
N THR A 282 32.54 -5.86 17.82
CA THR A 282 32.24 -4.43 17.98
C THR A 282 32.66 -3.94 19.36
N THR A 283 32.60 -2.63 19.59
CA THR A 283 32.83 -2.05 20.94
C THR A 283 31.80 -2.50 21.96
N ALA A 284 30.62 -2.95 21.53
CA ALA A 284 29.56 -3.50 22.38
C ALA A 284 29.63 -5.04 22.52
N GLY A 285 30.71 -5.69 22.07
CA GLY A 285 30.90 -7.14 22.16
C GLY A 285 30.91 -7.85 20.80
N ASP A 286 30.91 -9.19 20.86
CA ASP A 286 30.96 -10.05 19.69
C ASP A 286 29.54 -10.48 19.25
N TRP A 287 29.25 -10.25 17.99
CA TRP A 287 27.95 -10.52 17.39
C TRP A 287 28.06 -11.54 16.25
N LYS A 288 27.05 -12.36 16.12
CA LYS A 288 26.82 -13.11 14.88
C LYS A 288 26.02 -12.24 13.92
N GLY A 289 26.61 -11.83 12.80
CA GLY A 289 25.95 -11.09 11.75
C GLY A 289 25.27 -12.02 10.73
N ILE A 290 24.08 -11.67 10.31
CA ILE A 290 23.32 -12.35 9.24
C ILE A 290 22.85 -11.29 8.25
N ALA A 291 23.31 -11.37 7.02
CA ALA A 291 22.88 -10.47 5.95
C ALA A 291 21.67 -11.04 5.20
N TYR A 292 20.69 -10.19 4.99
CA TYR A 292 19.46 -10.48 4.28
C TYR A 292 19.32 -9.56 3.08
N GLU A 293 19.13 -10.13 1.90
CA GLU A 293 18.79 -9.39 0.68
C GLU A 293 17.26 -9.43 0.46
N THR A 294 16.68 -8.29 0.08
CA THR A 294 15.26 -8.25 -0.27
C THR A 294 15.06 -8.57 -1.74
N THR A 295 13.98 -9.27 -2.05
CA THR A 295 13.54 -9.53 -3.44
C THR A 295 12.84 -8.34 -4.08
N ILE A 296 12.56 -7.28 -3.29
CA ILE A 296 11.81 -6.10 -3.73
C ILE A 296 12.72 -5.10 -4.46
N ASP A 297 13.86 -4.77 -3.84
CA ASP A 297 14.76 -3.69 -4.29
C ASP A 297 16.25 -4.07 -4.26
N GLY A 298 16.57 -5.33 -3.89
CA GLY A 298 17.94 -5.82 -3.78
C GLY A 298 18.73 -5.22 -2.61
N ASN A 299 18.09 -4.47 -1.71
CA ASN A 299 18.78 -3.92 -0.55
C ASN A 299 19.19 -5.01 0.42
N THR A 300 20.39 -4.87 1.02
CA THR A 300 20.91 -5.79 2.02
C THR A 300 20.69 -5.22 3.42
N HIS A 301 19.94 -5.93 4.26
CA HIS A 301 19.75 -5.65 5.68
C HIS A 301 20.62 -6.54 6.53
N VAL A 302 20.95 -6.11 7.75
CA VAL A 302 21.82 -6.88 8.64
C VAL A 302 21.14 -7.09 10.00
N ALA A 303 21.03 -8.35 10.39
CA ALA A 303 20.67 -8.73 11.76
C ALA A 303 21.93 -9.10 12.53
N LEU A 304 22.17 -8.47 13.67
CA LEU A 304 23.23 -8.80 14.61
C LEU A 304 22.58 -9.56 15.78
N VAL A 305 23.02 -10.78 16.00
CA VAL A 305 22.50 -11.68 17.02
C VAL A 305 23.56 -11.85 18.12
N MET A 306 23.14 -11.69 19.36
CA MET A 306 23.95 -11.98 20.54
C MET A 306 23.32 -13.10 21.35
N GLY A 307 24.13 -14.00 21.84
CA GLY A 307 23.69 -15.14 22.65
C GLY A 307 22.80 -16.14 21.92
N ASP A 308 22.20 -17.05 22.67
CA ASP A 308 21.29 -18.07 22.14
C ASP A 308 19.84 -17.57 22.07
N ILE A 309 19.31 -17.42 20.87
CA ILE A 309 17.92 -17.04 20.60
C ILE A 309 17.06 -18.20 20.08
N SER A 310 17.56 -19.44 20.09
CA SER A 310 16.92 -20.61 19.48
C SER A 310 15.52 -20.92 20.04
N SER A 311 15.25 -20.56 21.31
CA SER A 311 13.91 -20.69 21.91
C SER A 311 12.85 -19.81 21.24
N GLY A 312 13.25 -18.73 20.59
CA GLY A 312 12.38 -17.73 19.98
C GLY A 312 11.52 -16.94 20.98
N LYS A 313 11.70 -17.15 22.29
CA LYS A 313 10.86 -16.54 23.34
C LYS A 313 11.61 -15.49 24.13
N ASP A 314 10.90 -14.43 24.50
CA ASP A 314 11.41 -13.32 25.33
C ASP A 314 12.76 -12.78 24.83
N VAL A 315 12.86 -12.51 23.54
CA VAL A 315 14.07 -11.98 22.91
C VAL A 315 14.07 -10.45 22.95
N LEU A 316 15.14 -9.85 23.43
CA LEU A 316 15.31 -8.40 23.40
C LEU A 316 15.68 -7.97 21.98
N VAL A 317 14.85 -7.10 21.35
CA VAL A 317 15.00 -6.73 19.95
C VAL A 317 15.02 -5.22 19.76
N ARG A 318 15.97 -4.74 18.96
CA ARG A 318 15.96 -3.41 18.38
C ARG A 318 15.86 -3.48 16.88
N VAL A 319 14.84 -2.83 16.30
CA VAL A 319 14.77 -2.55 14.86
C VAL A 319 15.23 -1.12 14.63
N HIS A 320 16.37 -0.95 13.95
CA HIS A 320 17.01 0.33 13.67
C HIS A 320 16.96 0.61 12.18
N SER A 321 16.37 1.75 11.78
CA SER A 321 16.42 2.20 10.40
C SER A 321 17.67 3.04 10.17
N GLU A 322 18.35 2.80 9.05
CA GLU A 322 19.58 3.50 8.63
C GLU A 322 19.46 5.00 8.73
N CYS A 323 20.54 5.62 9.20
CA CYS A 323 20.74 7.05 9.20
C CYS A 323 22.21 7.35 8.93
N LEU A 324 22.63 7.44 7.66
CA LEU A 324 24.02 7.67 7.27
C LEU A 324 24.66 8.82 8.05
N THR A 325 23.94 9.95 8.11
CA THR A 325 24.47 11.14 8.79
C THR A 325 24.69 10.94 10.30
N GLY A 326 23.76 10.24 10.97
CA GLY A 326 23.90 9.95 12.41
C GLY A 326 24.80 8.73 12.64
N ASP A 327 24.55 7.62 11.98
CA ASP A 327 25.19 6.34 12.28
C ASP A 327 26.67 6.30 11.82
N ALA A 328 26.99 6.84 10.63
CA ALA A 328 28.32 6.77 10.07
C ALA A 328 29.11 8.09 10.16
N LEU A 329 28.43 9.24 9.98
CA LEU A 329 29.07 10.57 9.99
C LEU A 329 29.01 11.24 11.36
N HIS A 330 28.46 10.58 12.39
CA HIS A 330 28.33 11.06 13.77
C HIS A 330 27.66 12.43 13.90
N SER A 331 26.70 12.74 13.00
CA SER A 331 25.95 14.00 13.08
C SER A 331 25.09 14.05 14.35
N ILE A 332 25.16 15.16 15.06
CA ILE A 332 24.38 15.43 16.27
C ILE A 332 23.05 16.15 15.99
N ARG A 333 22.65 16.29 14.70
CA ARG A 333 21.31 16.81 14.32
C ARG A 333 20.17 15.88 14.72
N CYS A 334 20.47 14.58 14.90
CA CYS A 334 19.52 13.56 15.34
C CYS A 334 20.09 12.75 16.52
N ASP A 335 19.32 11.82 17.02
CA ASP A 335 19.70 10.91 18.10
C ASP A 335 20.00 9.48 17.62
N CYS A 336 20.18 9.27 16.28
CA CYS A 336 20.26 7.93 15.69
C CYS A 336 21.49 7.14 16.20
N ALA A 337 22.69 7.75 16.18
CA ALA A 337 23.90 7.09 16.69
C ALA A 337 23.75 6.68 18.17
N ALA A 338 23.29 7.61 19.02
CA ALA A 338 23.06 7.30 20.44
C ALA A 338 22.01 6.19 20.64
N GLN A 339 20.99 6.14 19.79
CA GLN A 339 20.00 5.05 19.82
C GLN A 339 20.58 3.71 19.34
N ARG A 340 21.46 3.71 18.34
CA ARG A 340 22.17 2.52 17.87
C ARG A 340 23.05 1.96 18.98
N ASP A 341 23.93 2.79 19.51
CA ASP A 341 24.92 2.40 20.50
C ASP A 341 24.26 1.95 21.80
N GLY A 342 23.32 2.73 22.32
CA GLY A 342 22.57 2.38 23.54
C GLY A 342 21.76 1.09 23.38
N ALA A 343 21.17 0.82 22.22
CA ALA A 343 20.46 -0.45 22.00
C ALA A 343 21.42 -1.65 21.94
N MET A 344 22.58 -1.50 21.29
CA MET A 344 23.60 -2.55 21.24
C MET A 344 24.16 -2.82 22.65
N GLU A 345 24.42 -1.78 23.45
CA GLU A 345 24.86 -1.92 24.85
C GLU A 345 23.80 -2.62 25.74
N MET A 346 22.51 -2.26 25.55
CA MET A 346 21.43 -2.89 26.32
C MET A 346 21.34 -4.39 25.99
N ILE A 347 21.45 -4.78 24.73
CA ILE A 347 21.43 -6.18 24.31
C ILE A 347 22.68 -6.91 24.81
N ALA A 348 23.84 -6.26 24.74
CA ALA A 348 25.08 -6.83 25.23
C ALA A 348 25.07 -7.06 26.77
N LYS A 349 24.48 -6.13 27.52
CA LYS A 349 24.27 -6.27 28.96
C LYS A 349 23.31 -7.40 29.32
N GLU A 350 22.26 -7.60 28.50
CA GLU A 350 21.35 -8.72 28.64
C GLU A 350 22.04 -10.06 28.29
N GLY A 351 23.08 -10.02 27.42
CA GLY A 351 23.79 -11.19 26.90
C GLY A 351 23.02 -11.97 25.83
N ARG A 352 21.84 -11.51 25.44
CA ARG A 352 20.96 -12.18 24.48
C ARG A 352 20.01 -11.19 23.80
N GLY A 353 19.96 -11.22 22.46
CA GLY A 353 19.04 -10.40 21.72
C GLY A 353 19.40 -10.20 20.25
N VAL A 354 18.63 -9.35 19.56
CA VAL A 354 18.81 -9.03 18.16
C VAL A 354 18.80 -7.52 17.93
N PHE A 355 19.85 -7.04 17.27
CA PHE A 355 19.89 -5.70 16.70
C PHE A 355 19.72 -5.82 15.18
N LEU A 356 18.57 -5.39 14.66
CA LEU A 356 18.22 -5.45 13.23
C LEU A 356 18.43 -4.07 12.61
N TYR A 357 19.41 -3.97 11.69
CA TYR A 357 19.70 -2.75 10.92
C TYR A 357 19.04 -2.81 9.55
N LEU A 358 18.03 -1.96 9.35
CA LEU A 358 17.28 -1.86 8.10
C LEU A 358 17.78 -0.70 7.24
N ARG A 359 18.11 -0.97 5.99
CA ARG A 359 18.47 0.06 5.00
C ARG A 359 17.22 0.79 4.50
N GLN A 360 16.72 1.70 5.35
CA GLN A 360 15.55 2.55 5.09
C GLN A 360 15.87 3.99 5.48
N GLU A 361 16.80 4.60 4.74
CA GLU A 361 17.29 5.95 5.00
C GLU A 361 16.19 7.02 4.95
N GLY A 362 16.28 8.02 5.81
CA GLY A 362 15.37 9.15 5.83
C GLY A 362 13.91 8.77 6.13
N ARG A 363 13.66 7.70 6.89
CA ARG A 363 12.33 7.11 7.11
C ARG A 363 11.69 6.59 5.81
N GLY A 364 12.52 6.06 4.90
CA GLY A 364 12.09 5.49 3.64
C GLY A 364 12.00 6.47 2.46
N ILE A 365 12.31 7.76 2.67
CA ILE A 365 12.35 8.75 1.57
C ILE A 365 13.70 8.78 0.84
N GLY A 366 14.70 8.05 1.34
CA GLY A 366 16.05 7.99 0.79
C GLY A 366 16.97 9.13 1.21
N LEU A 367 18.29 8.95 0.98
CA LEU A 367 19.32 9.89 1.43
C LEU A 367 19.18 11.25 0.75
N ALA A 368 18.99 11.31 -0.57
CA ALA A 368 18.93 12.56 -1.31
C ALA A 368 17.79 13.47 -0.80
N ASN A 369 16.60 12.93 -0.62
CA ASN A 369 15.46 13.69 -0.12
C ASN A 369 15.63 14.11 1.34
N LYS A 370 16.25 13.26 2.16
CA LYS A 370 16.62 13.62 3.53
C LYS A 370 17.57 14.83 3.58
N LEU A 371 18.56 14.88 2.67
CA LEU A 371 19.49 16.01 2.62
C LEU A 371 18.80 17.29 2.11
N ARG A 372 17.87 17.19 1.14
CA ARG A 372 17.00 18.32 0.74
C ARG A 372 16.12 18.80 1.90
N ALA A 373 15.58 17.86 2.70
CA ALA A 373 14.82 18.22 3.90
C ALA A 373 15.71 18.93 4.95
N TYR A 374 17.00 18.59 5.06
CA TYR A 374 17.94 19.31 5.92
C TYR A 374 18.14 20.77 5.45
N GLU A 375 18.25 21.01 4.15
CA GLU A 375 18.34 22.35 3.57
C GLU A 375 17.10 23.19 3.95
N LEU A 376 15.89 22.64 3.80
CA LEU A 376 14.67 23.33 4.23
C LEU A 376 14.62 23.59 5.76
N GLN A 377 15.14 22.64 6.55
CA GLN A 377 15.23 22.81 8.00
C GLN A 377 16.22 23.90 8.41
N ASP A 378 17.32 24.09 7.68
CA ASP A 378 18.27 25.18 7.89
C ASP A 378 17.63 26.58 7.61
N HIS A 379 16.57 26.59 6.77
CA HIS A 379 15.76 27.79 6.51
C HIS A 379 14.53 27.92 7.43
N GLY A 380 14.42 27.09 8.48
CA GLY A 380 13.43 27.26 9.54
C GLY A 380 12.29 26.25 9.57
N ALA A 381 12.10 25.40 8.57
CA ALA A 381 11.11 24.33 8.60
C ALA A 381 11.42 23.29 9.71
N ASP A 382 10.41 22.61 10.24
CA ASP A 382 10.66 21.39 11.02
C ASP A 382 10.71 20.15 10.13
N THR A 383 10.98 18.96 10.72
CA THR A 383 11.11 17.71 9.95
C THR A 383 9.84 17.31 9.21
N VAL A 384 8.65 17.61 9.77
CA VAL A 384 7.36 17.29 9.15
C VAL A 384 7.07 18.25 8.02
N GLU A 385 7.23 19.55 8.29
CA GLU A 385 7.03 20.63 7.32
C GLU A 385 7.98 20.50 6.10
N ALA A 386 9.25 20.16 6.35
CA ALA A 386 10.23 19.94 5.28
C ALA A 386 9.84 18.77 4.36
N ASN A 387 9.34 17.64 4.91
CA ASN A 387 8.89 16.52 4.09
C ASN A 387 7.64 16.90 3.26
N LEU A 388 6.66 17.55 3.88
CA LEU A 388 5.44 17.99 3.19
C LEU A 388 5.75 19.00 2.07
N ALA A 389 6.68 19.93 2.30
CA ALA A 389 7.13 20.90 1.29
C ALA A 389 7.81 20.21 0.08
N LEU A 390 8.40 19.01 0.28
CA LEU A 390 8.98 18.20 -0.78
C LEU A 390 7.94 17.24 -1.44
N GLY A 391 6.66 17.31 -1.03
CA GLY A 391 5.63 16.38 -1.50
C GLY A 391 5.84 14.93 -1.01
N LEU A 392 6.54 14.75 0.12
CA LEU A 392 6.91 13.43 0.64
C LEU A 392 6.14 13.11 1.92
N PRO A 393 5.77 11.82 2.13
CA PRO A 393 5.14 11.40 3.37
C PRO A 393 6.09 11.57 4.56
N VAL A 394 5.51 11.80 5.74
CA VAL A 394 6.26 12.02 7.00
C VAL A 394 7.01 10.76 7.44
N ASP A 395 6.46 9.58 7.17
CA ASP A 395 7.07 8.28 7.49
C ASP A 395 6.61 7.23 6.46
N LYS A 396 7.50 6.83 5.57
CA LYS A 396 7.31 5.81 4.52
C LYS A 396 7.93 4.46 4.90
N ARG A 397 8.39 4.28 6.16
CA ARG A 397 9.04 3.04 6.56
C ARG A 397 8.08 1.87 6.50
N ASP A 398 8.56 0.78 5.91
CA ASP A 398 7.93 -0.52 5.96
C ASP A 398 8.61 -1.40 7.02
N TYR A 399 7.81 -1.92 7.94
CA TYR A 399 8.30 -2.82 8.99
C TYR A 399 8.08 -4.29 8.65
N GLY A 400 7.40 -4.62 7.54
CA GLY A 400 7.15 -6.00 7.13
C GLY A 400 8.42 -6.77 6.78
N ILE A 401 9.40 -6.12 6.11
CA ILE A 401 10.72 -6.71 5.87
C ILE A 401 11.42 -7.05 7.19
N GLY A 402 11.39 -6.11 8.14
CA GLY A 402 11.93 -6.35 9.48
C GLY A 402 11.24 -7.51 10.18
N SER A 403 9.92 -7.60 10.06
CA SER A 403 9.13 -8.70 10.63
C SER A 403 9.47 -10.05 10.01
N GLN A 404 9.64 -10.10 8.69
CA GLN A 404 10.06 -11.33 7.99
C GLN A 404 11.47 -11.79 8.41
N ILE A 405 12.40 -10.85 8.59
CA ILE A 405 13.75 -11.17 9.09
C ILE A 405 13.67 -11.75 10.52
N LEU A 406 12.89 -11.14 11.41
CA LEU A 406 12.69 -11.63 12.77
C LEU A 406 12.01 -12.99 12.80
N ALA A 407 11.01 -13.22 11.94
CA ALA A 407 10.37 -14.53 11.79
C ALA A 407 11.34 -15.61 11.26
N ASP A 408 12.19 -15.26 10.26
CA ASP A 408 13.22 -16.16 9.72
C ASP A 408 14.32 -16.48 10.73
N LEU A 409 14.58 -15.60 11.72
CA LEU A 409 15.43 -15.85 12.88
C LEU A 409 14.76 -16.76 13.93
N GLY A 410 13.50 -17.14 13.75
CA GLY A 410 12.74 -18.01 14.65
C GLY A 410 12.15 -17.28 15.87
N ILE A 411 12.09 -15.96 15.86
CA ILE A 411 11.54 -15.18 16.97
C ILE A 411 10.01 -15.28 16.96
N LYS A 412 9.45 -15.68 18.11
CA LYS A 412 8.00 -15.82 18.35
C LYS A 412 7.48 -14.81 19.37
N GLU A 413 8.30 -14.48 20.36
CA GLU A 413 7.99 -13.50 21.41
C GLU A 413 9.18 -12.58 21.62
N LEU A 414 8.93 -11.27 21.68
CA LEU A 414 10.01 -10.30 21.86
C LEU A 414 9.63 -9.16 22.80
N ARG A 415 10.66 -8.58 23.43
CA ARG A 415 10.63 -7.26 24.06
C ARG A 415 11.26 -6.26 23.12
N LEU A 416 10.50 -5.24 22.71
CA LEU A 416 10.93 -4.27 21.69
C LEU A 416 11.54 -3.03 22.34
N ILE A 417 12.82 -2.75 22.04
CA ILE A 417 13.47 -1.49 22.42
C ILE A 417 12.95 -0.40 21.48
N THR A 418 12.01 0.42 21.96
CA THR A 418 11.42 1.51 21.17
C THR A 418 10.75 2.57 22.01
N ASN A 419 10.76 3.82 21.53
CA ASN A 419 9.93 4.92 22.02
C ASN A 419 8.83 5.30 20.99
N ASN A 420 8.81 4.65 19.82
CA ASN A 420 7.82 4.92 18.77
C ASN A 420 6.66 3.91 18.87
N PRO A 421 5.43 4.33 19.21
CA PRO A 421 4.29 3.43 19.31
C PRO A 421 3.95 2.75 17.97
N ARG A 422 4.19 3.41 16.83
CA ARG A 422 3.93 2.85 15.48
C ARG A 422 4.76 1.60 15.17
N LYS A 423 5.91 1.40 15.82
CA LYS A 423 6.73 0.19 15.67
C LYS A 423 6.14 -1.05 16.32
N ILE A 424 5.12 -0.90 17.16
CA ILE A 424 4.46 -1.99 17.88
C ILE A 424 3.44 -2.70 16.99
N PHE A 425 2.87 -1.99 16.00
CA PHE A 425 1.86 -2.54 15.10
C PHE A 425 2.50 -3.27 13.91
N GLY A 426 1.91 -4.39 13.49
CA GLY A 426 2.26 -5.12 12.26
C GLY A 426 3.11 -6.38 12.45
N LEU A 427 3.73 -6.63 13.63
CA LEU A 427 4.50 -7.86 13.88
C LEU A 427 3.59 -9.08 14.10
N GLU A 428 2.39 -8.89 14.62
CA GLU A 428 1.42 -9.96 14.90
C GLU A 428 1.00 -10.71 13.63
N GLY A 429 0.90 -10.01 12.49
CA GLY A 429 0.60 -10.60 11.19
C GLY A 429 1.64 -11.63 10.71
N TYR A 430 2.83 -11.66 11.32
CA TYR A 430 3.93 -12.61 11.05
C TYR A 430 4.10 -13.65 12.15
N GLY A 431 3.14 -13.78 13.06
CA GLY A 431 3.18 -14.73 14.17
C GLY A 431 4.14 -14.34 15.29
N ILE A 432 4.54 -13.07 15.36
CA ILE A 432 5.47 -12.54 16.38
C ILE A 432 4.66 -11.74 17.40
N LYS A 433 4.72 -12.14 18.67
CA LYS A 433 4.07 -11.46 19.79
C LYS A 433 5.02 -10.49 20.48
N ILE A 434 4.62 -9.24 20.63
CA ILE A 434 5.33 -8.28 21.47
C ILE A 434 4.83 -8.44 22.90
N ILE A 435 5.69 -8.97 23.78
CA ILE A 435 5.38 -9.21 25.20
C ILE A 435 5.75 -8.03 26.11
N GLY A 436 6.51 -7.07 25.59
CA GLY A 436 6.90 -5.88 26.34
C GLY A 436 7.62 -4.84 25.50
N ARG A 437 7.54 -3.61 25.97
CA ARG A 437 8.33 -2.48 25.46
C ARG A 437 9.45 -2.15 26.42
N VAL A 438 10.63 -1.95 25.89
CA VAL A 438 11.79 -1.44 26.64
C VAL A 438 12.07 -0.01 26.16
N ALA A 439 11.94 0.94 27.08
CA ALA A 439 12.22 2.34 26.79
C ALA A 439 13.72 2.58 26.65
N MET A 440 14.11 3.42 25.70
CA MET A 440 15.50 3.84 25.54
C MET A 440 15.54 5.36 25.37
N GLN A 441 16.07 6.03 26.39
CA GLN A 441 16.19 7.47 26.39
C GLN A 441 17.62 7.88 26.04
N THR A 442 17.74 8.87 25.17
CA THR A 442 19.01 9.49 24.81
C THR A 442 19.01 10.93 25.30
N ALA A 443 20.12 11.37 25.86
CA ALA A 443 20.25 12.76 26.32
C ALA A 443 20.14 13.72 25.09
N PRO A 444 19.35 14.78 25.19
CA PRO A 444 19.27 15.77 24.13
C PRO A 444 20.57 16.58 24.05
N THR A 445 20.94 16.99 22.84
CA THR A 445 22.04 17.90 22.60
C THR A 445 21.50 19.28 22.19
N VAL A 446 22.32 20.31 22.25
CA VAL A 446 21.93 21.67 21.79
C VAL A 446 21.44 21.65 20.35
N HIS A 447 21.98 20.75 19.51
CA HIS A 447 21.67 20.69 18.08
C HIS A 447 20.45 19.82 17.74
N ASN A 448 20.05 18.86 18.62
CA ASN A 448 18.91 17.97 18.34
C ASN A 448 17.66 18.26 19.18
N LYS A 449 17.70 19.27 20.05
CA LYS A 449 16.58 19.63 20.94
C LYS A 449 15.29 19.86 20.15
N ARG A 450 15.33 20.66 19.09
CA ARG A 450 14.18 20.92 18.20
C ARG A 450 13.66 19.63 17.53
N TYR A 451 14.57 18.77 17.07
CA TYR A 451 14.25 17.49 16.48
C TYR A 451 13.54 16.55 17.49
N MET A 452 14.04 16.49 18.73
CA MET A 452 13.41 15.67 19.80
C MET A 452 12.02 16.22 20.16
N ALA A 453 11.86 17.54 20.25
CA ALA A 453 10.56 18.18 20.46
C ALA A 453 9.55 17.83 19.34
N THR A 454 9.95 17.87 18.08
CA THR A 454 9.12 17.47 16.94
C THR A 454 8.73 15.99 17.02
N LYS A 455 9.66 15.11 17.41
CA LYS A 455 9.36 13.67 17.62
C LYS A 455 8.25 13.47 18.67
N ARG A 456 8.28 14.20 19.76
CA ARG A 456 7.26 14.13 20.81
C ARG A 456 5.94 14.73 20.33
N ALA A 457 5.94 15.97 19.88
CA ALA A 457 4.75 16.76 19.63
C ALA A 457 3.98 16.29 18.35
N LYS A 458 4.71 16.04 17.25
CA LYS A 458 4.10 15.75 15.93
C LYS A 458 4.14 14.26 15.55
N LEU A 459 5.02 13.44 16.15
CA LEU A 459 5.20 12.03 15.80
C LEU A 459 4.79 11.05 16.90
N GLY A 460 4.27 11.54 18.04
CA GLY A 460 3.73 10.73 19.13
C GLY A 460 4.75 9.85 19.85
N HIS A 461 6.05 10.20 19.80
CA HIS A 461 7.08 9.45 20.53
C HIS A 461 6.93 9.60 22.04
N MET A 462 7.03 8.50 22.76
CA MET A 462 6.97 8.41 24.21
C MET A 462 8.35 8.79 24.81
N LEU A 463 8.61 10.09 24.91
CA LEU A 463 9.83 10.66 25.48
C LEU A 463 9.50 11.37 26.81
N ASP A 464 10.39 11.28 27.80
CA ASP A 464 10.22 11.97 29.08
C ASP A 464 10.31 13.50 28.91
N GLU A 465 9.65 14.25 29.80
CA GLU A 465 9.60 15.71 29.72
C GLU A 465 10.98 16.36 29.82
N THR A 466 11.88 15.78 30.59
CA THR A 466 13.27 16.23 30.77
C THR A 466 14.13 16.07 29.48
N VAL A 467 13.71 15.21 28.57
CA VAL A 467 14.42 14.95 27.29
C VAL A 467 13.95 15.88 26.17
N ALA A 468 12.79 16.50 26.30
CA ALA A 468 12.17 17.34 25.28
C ALA A 468 12.13 18.83 25.64
N SER A 469 12.52 19.22 26.87
CA SER A 469 12.72 20.59 27.34
C SER A 469 14.18 20.99 27.15
#